data_dedbabcdead908275c56bf96573b026b
#
_entry.id   dedbabcdead908275c56bf96573b026b
#
_cell.length_a   1.000
_cell.length_b   1.000
_cell.length_c   1.000
_cell.angle_alpha   90.00
_cell.angle_beta   90.00
_cell.angle_gamma   90.00
#
_symmetry.space_group_name_H-M   'P 1'
#
loop_
_entity.id
_entity.type
_entity.pdbx_description
1 polymer ?
#
loop_
_entity_poly.entity_id
_entity_poly.type
_entity_poly.pdbx_seq_one_letter_code
_entity_poly.pdbx_strand_id
1 'polypeptide(L)'
;MSDFIRGDRRVIVFSAHAADFCSRAGGTIARLIDAGSKVHIVDFSYGEKCESPALWARDPAPSLAEIKQIRAAEMDAAAAILGVTIECLDFGDSPLLIGPERRQQLLELFRRHQP
;
A
#
# COMPACT_ATOMS: atom_id res chain seq x y z
N MET A 1 3.75 25.86 -6.54
CA MET A 1 3.77 24.49 -5.98
C MET A 1 3.84 24.58 -4.47
N SER A 2 3.07 23.79 -3.78
CA SER A 2 3.10 23.77 -2.33
C SER A 2 4.45 23.27 -1.79
N ASP A 3 4.79 23.68 -0.57
CA ASP A 3 5.99 23.21 0.14
C ASP A 3 5.99 21.71 0.39
N PHE A 4 4.87 21.03 0.09
CA PHE A 4 4.76 19.59 0.24
C PHE A 4 5.69 18.83 -0.72
N ILE A 5 5.83 19.29 -1.95
CA ILE A 5 6.69 18.65 -2.94
C ILE A 5 8.13 19.17 -2.80
N ARG A 6 8.86 18.59 -1.87
CA ARG A 6 10.25 18.92 -1.59
C ARG A 6 11.11 17.66 -1.58
N GLY A 7 12.39 17.81 -1.85
CA GLY A 7 13.33 16.70 -1.95
C GLY A 7 13.89 16.19 -0.62
N ASP A 8 13.52 16.78 0.50
CA ASP A 8 14.02 16.43 1.84
C ASP A 8 12.96 15.74 2.72
N ARG A 9 11.83 15.33 2.13
CA ARG A 9 10.72 14.73 2.87
C ARG A 9 10.87 13.23 3.02
N ARG A 10 10.42 12.74 4.17
CA ARG A 10 10.06 11.34 4.38
C ARG A 10 8.55 11.27 4.46
N VAL A 11 7.95 10.43 3.66
CA VAL A 11 6.50 10.35 3.53
C VAL A 11 6.06 8.90 3.76
N ILE A 12 5.06 8.72 4.61
CA ILE A 12 4.34 7.45 4.72
C ILE A 12 2.98 7.61 4.04
N VAL A 13 2.61 6.61 3.25
CA VAL A 13 1.28 6.52 2.65
C VAL A 13 0.59 5.31 3.22
N PHE A 14 -0.47 5.54 4.00
CA PHE A 14 -1.34 4.47 4.46
C PHE A 14 -2.46 4.27 3.45
N SER A 15 -2.66 3.05 3.00
CA SER A 15 -3.74 2.72 2.09
C SER A 15 -4.44 1.42 2.48
N ALA A 16 -5.72 1.30 2.13
CA ALA A 16 -6.55 0.18 2.56
C ALA A 16 -6.26 -1.09 1.76
N HIS A 17 -6.01 -0.97 0.47
CA HIS A 17 -5.90 -2.08 -0.47
C HIS A 17 -4.68 -1.94 -1.37
N ALA A 18 -4.28 -3.04 -1.97
CA ALA A 18 -3.04 -3.18 -2.74
C ALA A 18 -2.85 -2.14 -3.85
N ALA A 19 -3.90 -1.71 -4.53
CA ALA A 19 -3.79 -0.79 -5.66
C ALA A 19 -4.00 0.68 -5.30
N ASP A 20 -4.43 0.99 -4.09
CA ASP A 20 -4.85 2.35 -3.71
C ASP A 20 -3.73 3.39 -3.85
N PHE A 21 -2.51 3.05 -3.47
CA PHE A 21 -1.40 3.99 -3.57
C PHE A 21 -1.12 4.41 -5.02
N CYS A 22 -1.34 3.51 -5.98
CA CYS A 22 -1.19 3.81 -7.40
C CYS A 22 -2.39 4.61 -7.94
N SER A 23 -3.60 4.09 -7.73
CA SER A 23 -4.81 4.66 -8.32
C SER A 23 -5.23 5.98 -7.70
N ARG A 24 -4.94 6.18 -6.41
CA ARG A 24 -5.36 7.35 -5.66
C ARG A 24 -4.27 8.41 -5.50
N ALA A 25 -3.01 7.98 -5.37
CA ALA A 25 -1.91 8.87 -5.01
C ALA A 25 -0.69 8.74 -5.94
N GLY A 26 -0.76 7.92 -7.00
CA GLY A 26 0.39 7.61 -7.85
C GLY A 26 1.08 8.83 -8.42
N GLY A 27 0.33 9.81 -8.91
CA GLY A 27 0.89 11.05 -9.46
C GLY A 27 1.61 11.89 -8.40
N THR A 28 1.04 12.03 -7.22
CA THR A 28 1.69 12.74 -6.10
C THR A 28 2.95 12.03 -5.64
N ILE A 29 2.89 10.69 -5.53
CA ILE A 29 4.05 9.87 -5.15
C ILE A 29 5.18 10.04 -6.17
N ALA A 30 4.88 9.93 -7.45
CA ALA A 30 5.87 10.10 -8.52
C ALA A 30 6.56 11.46 -8.44
N ARG A 31 5.82 12.53 -8.18
CA ARG A 31 6.38 13.86 -8.03
C ARG A 31 7.28 14.00 -6.79
N LEU A 32 6.89 13.38 -5.68
CA LEU A 32 7.71 13.35 -4.46
C LEU A 32 9.03 12.64 -4.72
N ILE A 33 9.00 11.50 -5.40
CA ILE A 33 10.20 10.74 -5.75
C ILE A 33 11.09 11.53 -6.71
N ASP A 34 10.52 12.12 -7.74
CA ASP A 34 11.27 12.97 -8.70
C ASP A 34 11.96 14.15 -8.00
N ALA A 35 11.34 14.70 -6.96
CA ALA A 35 11.92 15.76 -6.16
C ALA A 35 13.00 15.27 -5.18
N GLY A 36 13.19 13.96 -5.02
CA GLY A 36 14.20 13.37 -4.14
C GLY A 36 13.70 12.95 -2.76
N SER A 37 12.41 13.04 -2.49
CA SER A 37 11.82 12.56 -1.24
C SER A 37 11.81 11.04 -1.16
N LYS A 38 11.72 10.50 0.05
CA LYS A 38 11.58 9.08 0.31
C LYS A 38 10.13 8.78 0.69
N VAL A 39 9.54 7.80 0.02
CA VAL A 39 8.15 7.41 0.24
C VAL A 39 8.09 5.94 0.63
N HIS A 40 7.38 5.65 1.71
CA HIS A 40 7.10 4.30 2.18
C HIS A 40 5.60 4.07 2.17
N ILE A 41 5.18 2.99 1.51
CA ILE A 41 3.77 2.61 1.40
C ILE A 41 3.48 1.54 2.46
N VAL A 42 2.36 1.71 3.15
CA VAL A 42 1.85 0.72 4.10
C VAL A 42 0.42 0.38 3.70
N ASP A 43 0.24 -0.75 3.05
CA ASP A 43 -1.08 -1.26 2.70
C ASP A 43 -1.64 -2.08 3.87
N PHE A 44 -2.91 -1.90 4.18
CA PHE A 44 -3.56 -2.62 5.29
C PHE A 44 -4.04 -4.01 4.87
N SER A 45 -4.35 -4.20 3.60
CA SER A 45 -4.76 -5.48 3.03
C SER A 45 -4.24 -5.63 1.60
N TYR A 46 -4.37 -6.83 1.07
CA TYR A 46 -4.04 -7.11 -0.33
C TYR A 46 -5.20 -6.77 -1.29
N GLY A 47 -6.33 -6.32 -0.79
CA GLY A 47 -7.54 -6.16 -1.60
C GLY A 47 -8.06 -7.51 -2.11
N GLU A 48 -7.81 -8.56 -1.35
CA GLU A 48 -8.06 -9.94 -1.74
C GLU A 48 -9.53 -10.26 -1.97
N LYS A 49 -10.44 -9.50 -1.35
CA LYS A 49 -11.89 -9.66 -1.54
C LYS A 49 -12.49 -8.55 -2.38
N CYS A 50 -12.21 -7.29 -2.06
CA CYS A 50 -12.86 -6.14 -2.71
C CYS A 50 -12.29 -5.81 -4.07
N GLU A 51 -11.00 -6.06 -4.30
CA GLU A 51 -10.28 -5.61 -5.50
C GLU A 51 -9.80 -6.77 -6.39
N SER A 52 -10.32 -7.98 -6.20
CA SER A 52 -9.85 -9.17 -6.91
C SER A 52 -10.98 -9.96 -7.61
N PRO A 53 -12.00 -9.30 -8.18
CA PRO A 53 -13.15 -10.03 -8.75
C PRO A 53 -12.74 -10.91 -9.94
N ALA A 54 -11.80 -10.47 -10.77
CA ALA A 54 -11.32 -11.25 -11.90
C ALA A 54 -10.60 -12.52 -11.48
N LEU A 55 -9.89 -12.50 -10.36
CA LEU A 55 -9.24 -13.68 -9.81
C LEU A 55 -10.26 -14.68 -9.28
N TRP A 56 -11.23 -14.20 -8.51
CA TRP A 56 -12.30 -15.05 -7.99
C TRP A 56 -13.19 -15.67 -9.09
N ALA A 57 -13.27 -15.02 -10.26
CA ALA A 57 -14.06 -15.50 -11.39
C ALA A 57 -13.36 -16.61 -12.21
N ARG A 58 -12.11 -16.92 -11.93
CA ARG A 58 -11.40 -18.01 -12.63
C ARG A 58 -12.01 -19.37 -12.26
N ASP A 59 -11.92 -20.34 -13.19
CA ASP A 59 -12.40 -21.70 -13.00
C ASP A 59 -11.26 -22.70 -13.30
N PRO A 60 -10.74 -23.43 -12.30
CA PRO A 60 -11.10 -23.32 -10.88
C PRO A 60 -10.62 -22.01 -10.26
N ALA A 61 -11.35 -21.50 -9.28
CA ALA A 61 -10.98 -20.30 -8.56
C ALA A 61 -9.70 -20.56 -7.73
N PRO A 62 -8.78 -19.59 -7.67
CA PRO A 62 -7.61 -19.73 -6.81
C PRO A 62 -8.00 -19.67 -5.32
N SER A 63 -7.15 -20.19 -4.46
CA SER A 63 -7.32 -20.06 -3.01
C SER A 63 -7.10 -18.60 -2.56
N LEU A 64 -7.58 -18.29 -1.37
CA LEU A 64 -7.32 -16.97 -0.77
C LEU A 64 -5.80 -16.69 -0.66
N ALA A 65 -5.02 -17.68 -0.27
CA ALA A 65 -3.57 -17.55 -0.18
C ALA A 65 -2.92 -17.24 -1.54
N GLU A 66 -3.37 -17.90 -2.59
CA GLU A 66 -2.89 -17.67 -3.96
C GLU A 66 -3.25 -16.25 -4.43
N ILE A 67 -4.47 -15.78 -4.14
CA ILE A 67 -4.88 -14.41 -4.46
C ILE A 67 -3.98 -13.39 -3.76
N LYS A 68 -3.72 -13.58 -2.47
CA LYS A 68 -2.81 -12.70 -1.73
C LYS A 68 -1.40 -12.67 -2.33
N GLN A 69 -0.88 -13.82 -2.76
CA GLN A 69 0.42 -13.89 -3.43
C GLN A 69 0.44 -13.12 -4.76
N ILE A 70 -0.60 -13.27 -5.57
CA ILE A 70 -0.72 -12.53 -6.84
C ILE A 70 -0.77 -11.02 -6.57
N ARG A 71 -1.59 -10.60 -5.62
CA ARG A 71 -1.72 -9.18 -5.27
C ARG A 71 -0.41 -8.62 -4.69
N ALA A 72 0.28 -9.39 -3.86
CA ALA A 72 1.59 -8.98 -3.33
C ALA A 72 2.62 -8.77 -4.45
N ALA A 73 2.67 -9.65 -5.42
CA ALA A 73 3.57 -9.50 -6.57
C ALA A 73 3.26 -8.24 -7.40
N GLU A 74 1.98 -7.93 -7.60
CA GLU A 74 1.56 -6.71 -8.28
C GLU A 74 1.95 -5.44 -7.49
N MET A 75 1.77 -5.46 -6.17
CA MET A 75 2.19 -4.37 -5.28
C MET A 75 3.69 -4.12 -5.38
N ASP A 76 4.49 -5.17 -5.30
CA ASP A 76 5.94 -5.08 -5.35
C ASP A 76 6.42 -4.54 -6.71
N ALA A 77 5.80 -4.99 -7.80
CA ALA A 77 6.12 -4.51 -9.13
C ALA A 77 5.79 -3.02 -9.30
N ALA A 78 4.63 -2.59 -8.83
CA ALA A 78 4.22 -1.18 -8.87
C ALA A 78 5.14 -0.30 -8.00
N ALA A 79 5.50 -0.77 -6.81
CA ALA A 79 6.41 -0.06 -5.92
C ALA A 79 7.79 0.11 -6.56
N ALA A 80 8.30 -0.92 -7.22
CA ALA A 80 9.58 -0.86 -7.94
C ALA A 80 9.56 0.19 -9.05
N ILE A 81 8.47 0.26 -9.82
CA ILE A 81 8.31 1.25 -10.89
C ILE A 81 8.29 2.67 -10.32
N LEU A 82 7.59 2.89 -9.22
CA LEU A 82 7.50 4.21 -8.58
C LEU A 82 8.77 4.59 -7.79
N GLY A 83 9.62 3.63 -7.47
CA GLY A 83 10.81 3.88 -6.66
C GLY A 83 10.52 4.04 -5.16
N VAL A 84 9.48 3.40 -4.66
CA VAL A 84 9.07 3.45 -3.25
C VAL A 84 9.33 2.12 -2.56
N THR A 85 9.38 2.14 -1.23
CA THR A 85 9.35 0.94 -0.41
C THR A 85 7.90 0.64 -0.02
N ILE A 86 7.59 -0.64 0.22
CA ILE A 86 6.22 -1.07 0.50
C ILE A 86 6.19 -2.25 1.47
N GLU A 87 5.18 -2.25 2.33
CA GLU A 87 4.82 -3.40 3.15
C GLU A 87 3.30 -3.53 3.22
N CYS A 88 2.81 -4.74 3.44
CA CYS A 88 1.40 -5.02 3.68
C CYS A 88 1.24 -5.64 5.06
N LEU A 89 0.32 -5.09 5.85
CA LEU A 89 0.09 -5.55 7.21
C LEU A 89 -0.86 -6.74 7.29
N ASP A 90 -1.55 -7.05 6.19
CA ASP A 90 -2.49 -8.19 6.08
C ASP A 90 -3.57 -8.17 7.18
N PHE A 91 -4.16 -7.02 7.40
CA PHE A 91 -5.23 -6.86 8.40
C PHE A 91 -6.55 -7.55 8.00
N GLY A 92 -6.62 -8.04 6.78
CA GLY A 92 -7.83 -8.62 6.22
C GLY A 92 -8.61 -7.62 5.39
N ASP A 93 -9.53 -8.15 4.58
CA ASP A 93 -10.33 -7.34 3.67
C ASP A 93 -11.77 -7.82 3.73
N SER A 94 -12.69 -6.85 3.78
CA SER A 94 -14.14 -7.10 3.81
C SER A 94 -14.58 -8.11 4.89
N PRO A 95 -14.42 -7.77 6.18
CA PRO A 95 -14.16 -6.43 6.71
C PRO A 95 -12.67 -6.11 6.88
N LEU A 96 -12.35 -4.84 6.74
CA LEU A 96 -11.07 -4.28 7.17
C LEU A 96 -11.34 -3.41 8.41
N LEU A 97 -10.88 -3.88 9.55
CA LEU A 97 -11.16 -3.24 10.84
C LEU A 97 -9.86 -2.81 11.51
N ILE A 98 -9.84 -1.60 12.06
CA ILE A 98 -8.70 -1.07 12.80
C ILE A 98 -9.13 -0.75 14.22
N GLY A 99 -8.87 -1.69 15.12
CA GLY A 99 -9.08 -1.52 16.54
C GLY A 99 -7.86 -0.93 17.26
N PRO A 100 -7.90 -0.89 18.62
CA PRO A 100 -6.83 -0.27 19.39
C PRO A 100 -5.44 -0.86 19.17
N GLU A 101 -5.32 -2.18 19.04
CA GLU A 101 -4.02 -2.85 18.84
C GLU A 101 -3.41 -2.49 17.48
N ARG A 102 -4.21 -2.53 16.42
CA ARG A 102 -3.76 -2.16 15.08
C ARG A 102 -3.42 -0.69 14.98
N ARG A 103 -4.20 0.16 15.64
CA ARG A 103 -3.89 1.60 15.74
C ARG A 103 -2.54 1.82 16.41
N GLN A 104 -2.25 1.10 17.50
CA GLN A 104 -0.96 1.17 18.17
C GLN A 104 0.19 0.71 17.26
N GLN A 105 -0.02 -0.35 16.51
CA GLN A 105 0.93 -0.84 15.51
C GLN A 105 1.25 0.23 14.45
N LEU A 106 0.23 0.93 13.96
CA LEU A 106 0.42 2.01 12.99
C LEU A 106 1.19 3.19 13.59
N LEU A 107 0.92 3.55 14.84
CA LEU A 107 1.67 4.60 15.54
C LEU A 107 3.15 4.24 15.70
N GLU A 108 3.46 3.01 16.06
CA GLU A 108 4.84 2.54 16.20
C GLU A 108 5.57 2.55 14.86
N LEU A 109 4.88 2.14 13.79
CA LEU A 109 5.40 2.18 12.44
C LEU A 109 5.68 3.61 12.00
N PHE A 110 4.75 4.52 12.26
CA PHE A 110 4.92 5.95 11.99
C PHE A 110 6.14 6.51 12.71
N ARG A 111 6.27 6.25 14.02
CA ARG A 111 7.43 6.73 14.81
C ARG A 111 8.75 6.17 14.29
N ARG A 112 8.79 4.92 13.87
CA ARG A 112 10.00 4.27 13.35
C ARG A 112 10.46 4.91 12.06
N HIS A 113 9.55 5.27 11.16
CA HIS A 113 9.88 5.88 9.88
C HIS A 113 10.15 7.38 9.95
N GLN A 114 9.74 8.06 11.01
CA GLN A 114 9.98 9.49 11.22
C GLN A 114 9.62 10.35 10.00
N PRO A 115 8.39 10.24 9.50
CA PRO A 115 7.97 11.00 8.34
C PRO A 115 7.86 12.50 8.61
#